data_23fcdedf323997543e2572795e676979
#
_entry.id   23fcdedf323997543e2572795e676979
#
_cell.length_a   1.000
_cell.length_b   1.000
_cell.length_c   1.000
_cell.angle_alpha   90.00
_cell.angle_beta   90.00
_cell.angle_gamma   90.00
#
_symmetry.space_group_name_H-M   'P 1'
#
loop_
_entity.id
_entity.type
_entity.pdbx_description
1 polymer ?
#
loop_
_entity_poly.entity_id
_entity_poly.type
_entity_poly.pdbx_seq_one_letter_code
_entity_poly.pdbx_strand_id
1 'polypeptide(L)'
;MLTLQRLSKRFGTHWALQELDLRVGPGEIQCLLGANGAGKTTTLNLLLGFLAPTAGAAYVNGIEVAANAVLARAQLAFVPERVSLYPLLTGLENLTYFTQLGGKELSSAQLRGYLDRVGLDASAVGERVDNYSKGMRQKVALAIALAKGARALLLDEPLSGLDPKAANEFCALVRDLANGGAAVLMVTHDLFRARELGGRLGIMHAGRLLINLAASEVSHTQLDQIYLDCMHDASAAQ
;
A
#
# COMPACT_ATOMS: atom_id res chain seq x y z
N MET A 1 -0.31 13.27 0.72
CA MET A 1 -1.05 13.12 1.97
C MET A 1 -2.37 12.43 1.69
N LEU A 2 -2.71 11.43 2.49
CA LEU A 2 -3.98 10.73 2.43
C LEU A 2 -4.84 11.19 3.60
N THR A 3 -6.13 11.44 3.38
CA THR A 3 -7.06 11.81 4.45
C THR A 3 -8.39 11.11 4.22
N LEU A 4 -8.88 10.42 5.24
CA LEU A 4 -10.20 9.80 5.29
C LEU A 4 -10.98 10.53 6.38
N GLN A 5 -12.19 10.98 6.05
CA GLN A 5 -13.05 11.74 6.97
C GLN A 5 -14.39 11.01 7.11
N ARG A 6 -14.59 10.37 8.26
CA ARG A 6 -15.78 9.57 8.58
C ARG A 6 -16.19 8.66 7.43
N LEU A 7 -15.17 8.09 6.76
CA LEU A 7 -15.34 7.33 5.53
C LEU A 7 -16.10 6.04 5.82
N SER A 8 -17.22 5.85 5.14
CA SER A 8 -18.10 4.70 5.34
C SER A 8 -18.48 4.05 4.02
N LYS A 9 -18.57 2.72 4.02
CA LYS A 9 -19.01 1.93 2.86
C LYS A 9 -19.91 0.80 3.28
N ARG A 10 -21.09 0.72 2.65
CA ARG A 10 -22.07 -0.35 2.84
C ARG A 10 -22.32 -1.07 1.52
N PHE A 11 -22.42 -2.39 1.57
CA PHE A 11 -22.84 -3.24 0.48
C PHE A 11 -24.13 -3.95 0.91
N GLY A 12 -25.27 -3.55 0.32
CA GLY A 12 -26.57 -4.01 0.77
C GLY A 12 -26.79 -3.67 2.25
N THR A 13 -26.94 -4.68 3.10
CA THR A 13 -27.07 -4.52 4.56
C THR A 13 -25.74 -4.56 5.31
N HIS A 14 -24.67 -5.03 4.67
CA HIS A 14 -23.36 -5.21 5.30
C HIS A 14 -22.52 -3.92 5.27
N TRP A 15 -22.04 -3.48 6.44
CA TRP A 15 -21.09 -2.38 6.57
C TRP A 15 -19.67 -2.91 6.43
N ALA A 16 -19.02 -2.60 5.31
CA ALA A 16 -17.61 -2.93 5.09
C ALA A 16 -16.66 -1.88 5.66
N LEU A 17 -17.14 -0.66 5.88
CA LEU A 17 -16.40 0.43 6.53
C LEU A 17 -17.37 1.33 7.29
N GLN A 18 -17.02 1.73 8.49
CA GLN A 18 -17.86 2.54 9.39
C GLN A 18 -17.05 3.69 9.98
N GLU A 19 -17.35 4.91 9.53
CA GLU A 19 -16.80 6.17 10.05
C GLU A 19 -15.28 6.15 10.27
N LEU A 20 -14.52 5.62 9.29
CA LEU A 20 -13.07 5.58 9.36
C LEU A 20 -12.49 6.99 9.21
N ASP A 21 -11.83 7.46 10.26
CA ASP A 21 -10.98 8.64 10.26
C ASP A 21 -9.51 8.22 10.23
N LEU A 22 -8.76 8.69 9.22
CA LEU A 22 -7.35 8.38 9.07
C LEU A 22 -6.64 9.52 8.35
N ARG A 23 -5.41 9.80 8.77
CA ARG A 23 -4.54 10.74 8.08
C ARG A 23 -3.15 10.13 7.96
N VAL A 24 -2.57 10.22 6.75
CA VAL A 24 -1.18 9.82 6.48
C VAL A 24 -0.50 11.00 5.80
N GLY A 25 0.44 11.63 6.50
CA GLY A 25 1.21 12.78 6.03
C GLY A 25 2.33 12.39 5.07
N PRO A 26 2.99 13.39 4.44
CA PRO A 26 4.23 13.16 3.71
C PRO A 26 5.30 12.59 4.66
N GLY A 27 6.00 11.56 4.22
CA GLY A 27 7.03 10.89 5.02
C GLY A 27 6.50 9.91 6.08
N GLU A 28 5.18 9.79 6.20
CA GLU A 28 4.58 8.88 7.17
C GLU A 28 4.25 7.52 6.56
N ILE A 29 4.43 6.48 7.38
CA ILE A 29 3.99 5.12 7.09
C ILE A 29 2.86 4.78 8.05
N GLN A 30 1.72 4.38 7.49
CA GLN A 30 0.58 3.83 8.22
C GLN A 30 0.35 2.39 7.77
N CYS A 31 0.37 1.46 8.72
CA CYS A 31 -0.05 0.09 8.49
C CYS A 31 -1.46 -0.11 9.04
N LEU A 32 -2.38 -0.65 8.25
CA LEU A 32 -3.69 -1.12 8.72
C LEU A 32 -3.66 -2.64 8.85
N LEU A 33 -3.81 -3.08 10.08
CA LEU A 33 -3.82 -4.48 10.49
C LEU A 33 -5.24 -4.98 10.69
N GLY A 34 -5.49 -6.24 10.42
CA GLY A 34 -6.80 -6.86 10.67
C GLY A 34 -7.00 -8.15 9.87
N ALA A 35 -7.95 -8.94 10.31
CA ALA A 35 -8.34 -10.18 9.61
C ALA A 35 -8.96 -9.89 8.23
N ASN A 36 -9.18 -10.95 7.45
CA ASN A 36 -9.95 -10.86 6.22
C ASN A 36 -11.37 -10.37 6.52
N GLY A 37 -11.88 -9.44 5.72
CA GLY A 37 -13.17 -8.79 5.97
C GLY A 37 -13.15 -7.59 6.93
N ALA A 38 -12.00 -7.24 7.53
CA ALA A 38 -11.89 -6.07 8.43
C ALA A 38 -12.11 -4.70 7.74
N GLY A 39 -12.17 -4.64 6.40
CA GLY A 39 -12.38 -3.39 5.65
C GLY A 39 -11.12 -2.84 4.96
N LYS A 40 -9.96 -3.48 5.12
CA LYS A 40 -8.67 -3.02 4.61
C LYS A 40 -8.66 -2.76 3.09
N THR A 41 -8.98 -3.77 2.29
CA THR A 41 -9.04 -3.65 0.81
C THR A 41 -10.15 -2.70 0.36
N THR A 42 -11.26 -2.61 1.12
CA THR A 42 -12.31 -1.61 0.86
C THR A 42 -11.77 -0.19 1.02
N THR A 43 -10.94 0.05 2.03
CA THR A 43 -10.28 1.35 2.26
C THR A 43 -9.38 1.72 1.06
N LEU A 44 -8.56 0.78 0.56
CA LEU A 44 -7.72 1.01 -0.61
C LEU A 44 -8.57 1.30 -1.86
N ASN A 45 -9.64 0.53 -2.09
CA ASN A 45 -10.52 0.71 -3.26
C ASN A 45 -11.26 2.05 -3.25
N LEU A 46 -11.61 2.59 -2.07
CA LEU A 46 -12.17 3.92 -1.93
C LEU A 46 -11.14 5.02 -2.23
N LEU A 47 -9.90 4.87 -1.78
CA LEU A 47 -8.79 5.78 -2.10
C LEU A 47 -8.41 5.72 -3.59
N LEU A 48 -8.52 4.56 -4.22
CA LEU A 48 -8.29 4.39 -5.66
C LEU A 48 -9.46 4.91 -6.52
N GLY A 49 -10.61 5.22 -5.90
CA GLY A 49 -11.82 5.62 -6.61
C GLY A 49 -12.44 4.49 -7.45
N PHE A 50 -12.17 3.23 -7.08
CA PHE A 50 -12.85 2.06 -7.65
C PHE A 50 -14.21 1.82 -7.00
N LEU A 51 -14.41 2.39 -5.81
CA LEU A 51 -15.67 2.38 -5.07
C LEU A 51 -16.03 3.81 -4.69
N ALA A 52 -17.32 4.14 -4.78
CA ALA A 52 -17.85 5.36 -4.19
C ALA A 52 -18.17 5.13 -2.70
N PRO A 53 -17.89 6.10 -1.81
CA PRO A 53 -18.28 6.01 -0.41
C PRO A 53 -19.82 6.04 -0.25
N THR A 54 -20.32 5.43 0.81
CA THR A 54 -21.73 5.57 1.22
C THR A 54 -21.93 6.85 2.02
N ALA A 55 -20.94 7.23 2.83
CA ALA A 55 -20.89 8.50 3.57
C ALA A 55 -19.41 8.87 3.85
N GLY A 56 -19.17 10.12 4.22
CA GLY A 56 -17.83 10.64 4.43
C GLY A 56 -17.09 10.86 3.12
N ALA A 57 -15.78 11.13 3.20
CA ALA A 57 -14.95 11.43 2.04
C ALA A 57 -13.52 10.92 2.17
N ALA A 58 -12.89 10.62 1.02
CA ALA A 58 -11.48 10.28 0.91
C ALA A 58 -10.76 11.33 0.05
N TYR A 59 -9.58 11.75 0.50
CA TYR A 59 -8.77 12.76 -0.20
C TYR A 59 -7.35 12.24 -0.43
N VAL A 60 -6.81 12.58 -1.60
CA VAL A 60 -5.41 12.36 -1.99
C VAL A 60 -4.81 13.70 -2.35
N ASN A 61 -3.83 14.17 -1.59
CA ASN A 61 -3.23 15.53 -1.74
C ASN A 61 -4.25 16.65 -1.81
N GLY A 62 -5.32 16.60 -1.00
CA GLY A 62 -6.40 17.57 -1.00
C GLY A 62 -7.44 17.40 -2.13
N ILE A 63 -7.23 16.47 -3.04
CA ILE A 63 -8.20 16.15 -4.10
C ILE A 63 -9.19 15.14 -3.55
N GLU A 64 -10.47 15.49 -3.52
CA GLU A 64 -11.53 14.55 -3.16
C GLU A 64 -11.67 13.48 -4.24
N VAL A 65 -11.53 12.21 -3.83
CA VAL A 65 -11.50 11.07 -4.75
C VAL A 65 -12.84 10.91 -5.48
N ALA A 66 -13.96 11.06 -4.78
CA ALA A 66 -15.29 10.93 -5.37
C ALA A 66 -15.58 12.03 -6.41
N ALA A 67 -15.04 13.23 -6.22
CA ALA A 67 -15.21 14.36 -7.15
C ALA A 67 -14.30 14.23 -8.37
N ASN A 68 -13.05 13.76 -8.21
CA ASN A 68 -12.09 13.62 -9.32
C ASN A 68 -11.11 12.47 -9.12
N ALA A 69 -11.60 11.24 -9.35
CA ALA A 69 -10.80 10.04 -9.20
C ALA A 69 -9.58 9.98 -10.15
N VAL A 70 -9.65 10.59 -11.32
CA VAL A 70 -8.54 10.59 -12.28
C VAL A 70 -7.36 11.41 -11.75
N LEU A 71 -7.61 12.63 -11.29
CA LEU A 71 -6.58 13.48 -10.70
C LEU A 71 -6.04 12.90 -9.38
N ALA A 72 -6.91 12.31 -8.55
CA ALA A 72 -6.48 11.63 -7.33
C ALA A 72 -5.54 10.46 -7.64
N ARG A 73 -5.91 9.58 -8.59
CA ARG A 73 -5.06 8.46 -9.03
C ARG A 73 -3.75 8.89 -9.66
N ALA A 74 -3.71 10.08 -10.29
CA ALA A 74 -2.45 10.61 -10.82
C ALA A 74 -1.41 10.86 -9.72
N GLN A 75 -1.83 11.10 -8.47
CA GLN A 75 -0.98 11.32 -7.30
C GLN A 75 -0.62 10.02 -6.56
N LEU A 76 -1.28 8.90 -6.89
CA LEU A 76 -1.13 7.63 -6.21
C LEU A 76 -0.29 6.65 -7.03
N ALA A 77 0.45 5.77 -6.34
CA ALA A 77 0.84 4.48 -6.87
C ALA A 77 0.21 3.37 -6.01
N PHE A 78 -0.13 2.27 -6.66
CA PHE A 78 -0.71 1.10 -6.01
C PHE A 78 0.10 -0.14 -6.34
N VAL A 79 0.48 -0.87 -5.31
CA VAL A 79 1.12 -2.18 -5.42
C VAL A 79 0.15 -3.21 -4.84
N PRO A 80 -0.52 -3.99 -5.69
CA PRO A 80 -1.43 -5.04 -5.24
C PRO A 80 -0.65 -6.24 -4.68
N GLU A 81 -1.34 -7.11 -3.94
CA GLU A 81 -0.78 -8.38 -3.45
C GLU A 81 -0.17 -9.21 -4.58
N ARG A 82 -0.86 -9.27 -5.72
CA ARG A 82 -0.38 -9.92 -6.95
C ARG A 82 -0.08 -8.86 -7.99
N VAL A 83 1.20 -8.59 -8.17
CA VAL A 83 1.67 -7.68 -9.22
C VAL A 83 1.54 -8.36 -10.58
N SER A 84 0.65 -7.84 -11.41
CA SER A 84 0.43 -8.32 -12.79
C SER A 84 1.26 -7.48 -13.76
N LEU A 85 2.39 -8.02 -14.18
CA LEU A 85 3.23 -7.51 -15.25
C LEU A 85 3.00 -8.34 -16.52
N TYR A 86 3.38 -7.80 -17.67
CA TYR A 86 3.33 -8.55 -18.92
C TYR A 86 4.42 -9.63 -18.91
N PRO A 87 4.08 -10.92 -18.86
CA PRO A 87 5.05 -11.99 -18.59
C PRO A 87 6.10 -12.16 -19.70
N LEU A 88 5.75 -11.86 -20.95
CA LEU A 88 6.65 -11.99 -22.10
C LEU A 88 7.58 -10.78 -22.27
N LEU A 89 7.32 -9.68 -21.57
CA LEU A 89 8.19 -8.51 -21.56
C LEU A 89 9.23 -8.63 -20.43
N THR A 90 10.38 -7.99 -20.65
CA THR A 90 11.43 -7.85 -19.64
C THR A 90 11.00 -6.87 -18.53
N GLY A 91 11.76 -6.82 -17.43
CA GLY A 91 11.53 -5.82 -16.38
C GLY A 91 11.61 -4.39 -16.90
N LEU A 92 12.59 -4.11 -17.77
CA LEU A 92 12.74 -2.79 -18.39
C LEU A 92 11.59 -2.44 -19.34
N GLU A 93 11.15 -3.38 -20.17
CA GLU A 93 10.03 -3.17 -21.09
C GLU A 93 8.70 -2.97 -20.34
N ASN A 94 8.47 -3.72 -19.25
CA ASN A 94 7.31 -3.48 -18.38
C ASN A 94 7.36 -2.07 -17.77
N LEU A 95 8.50 -1.66 -17.22
CA LEU A 95 8.64 -0.31 -16.65
C LEU A 95 8.41 0.76 -17.73
N THR A 96 8.95 0.57 -18.93
CA THR A 96 8.75 1.47 -20.09
C THR A 96 7.26 1.57 -20.43
N TYR A 97 6.59 0.43 -20.58
CA TYR A 97 5.17 0.36 -20.93
C TYR A 97 4.29 1.12 -19.92
N PHE A 98 4.46 0.83 -18.62
CA PHE A 98 3.63 1.46 -17.59
C PHE A 98 3.93 2.95 -17.40
N THR A 99 5.17 3.40 -17.63
CA THR A 99 5.51 4.83 -17.58
C THR A 99 4.92 5.60 -18.75
N GLN A 100 4.95 5.02 -19.96
CA GLN A 100 4.32 5.59 -21.15
C GLN A 100 2.79 5.63 -21.02
N LEU A 101 2.19 4.56 -20.49
CA LEU A 101 0.75 4.54 -20.20
C LEU A 101 0.35 5.64 -19.19
N GLY A 102 1.25 5.98 -18.28
CA GLY A 102 1.12 7.11 -17.35
C GLY A 102 1.41 8.48 -17.97
N GLY A 103 1.65 8.57 -19.29
CA GLY A 103 1.93 9.81 -20.01
C GLY A 103 3.35 10.36 -19.80
N LYS A 104 4.31 9.52 -19.39
CA LYS A 104 5.71 9.92 -19.21
C LYS A 104 6.60 9.23 -20.24
N GLU A 105 7.43 10.04 -20.90
CA GLU A 105 8.50 9.56 -21.76
C GLU A 105 9.84 9.71 -21.01
N LEU A 106 10.45 8.58 -20.67
CA LEU A 106 11.71 8.51 -19.95
C LEU A 106 12.75 7.82 -20.82
N SER A 107 14.00 8.29 -20.76
CA SER A 107 15.11 7.63 -21.44
C SER A 107 15.42 6.25 -20.82
N SER A 108 16.01 5.35 -21.59
CA SER A 108 16.43 4.03 -21.09
C SER A 108 17.37 4.13 -19.88
N ALA A 109 18.23 5.15 -19.83
CA ALA A 109 19.10 5.39 -18.69
C ALA A 109 18.32 5.74 -17.42
N GLN A 110 17.30 6.61 -17.51
CA GLN A 110 16.43 6.96 -16.39
C GLN A 110 15.64 5.74 -15.90
N LEU A 111 15.10 4.96 -16.81
CA LEU A 111 14.34 3.74 -16.48
C LEU A 111 15.22 2.71 -15.76
N ARG A 112 16.46 2.47 -16.26
CA ARG A 112 17.42 1.60 -15.58
C ARG A 112 17.77 2.14 -14.19
N GLY A 113 17.96 3.44 -14.01
CA GLY A 113 18.19 4.05 -12.71
C GLY A 113 17.06 3.80 -11.70
N TYR A 114 15.79 3.71 -12.14
CA TYR A 114 14.70 3.32 -11.24
C TYR A 114 14.76 1.84 -10.86
N LEU A 115 15.15 0.96 -11.78
CA LEU A 115 15.31 -0.48 -11.48
C LEU A 115 16.50 -0.71 -10.53
N ASP A 116 17.61 -0.01 -10.73
CA ASP A 116 18.77 -0.03 -9.82
C ASP A 116 18.37 0.46 -8.42
N ARG A 117 17.62 1.56 -8.34
CA ARG A 117 17.16 2.14 -7.07
C ARG A 117 16.30 1.19 -6.24
N VAL A 118 15.50 0.35 -6.89
CA VAL A 118 14.72 -0.68 -6.19
C VAL A 118 15.50 -1.98 -5.99
N GLY A 119 16.78 -2.01 -6.34
CA GLY A 119 17.66 -3.16 -6.15
C GLY A 119 17.27 -4.37 -6.99
N LEU A 120 16.76 -4.16 -8.21
CA LEU A 120 16.61 -5.23 -9.16
C LEU A 120 17.99 -5.58 -9.72
N ASP A 121 18.36 -6.88 -9.68
CA ASP A 121 19.63 -7.34 -10.20
C ASP A 121 19.81 -6.94 -11.67
N ALA A 122 21.02 -6.45 -12.02
CA ALA A 122 21.32 -6.00 -13.38
C ALA A 122 21.14 -7.10 -14.43
N SER A 123 21.41 -8.37 -14.06
CA SER A 123 21.19 -9.53 -14.93
C SER A 123 19.71 -9.73 -15.22
N ALA A 124 18.86 -9.46 -14.24
CA ALA A 124 17.41 -9.64 -14.37
C ALA A 124 16.73 -8.55 -15.21
N VAL A 125 17.32 -7.36 -15.33
CA VAL A 125 16.70 -6.22 -16.06
C VAL A 125 16.29 -6.60 -17.48
N GLY A 126 17.06 -7.43 -18.16
CA GLY A 126 16.84 -7.92 -19.53
C GLY A 126 16.13 -9.28 -19.59
N GLU A 127 15.80 -9.91 -18.49
CA GLU A 127 15.08 -11.17 -18.44
C GLU A 127 13.56 -10.96 -18.50
N ARG A 128 12.84 -11.93 -19.08
CA ARG A 128 11.37 -11.91 -19.10
C ARG A 128 10.80 -12.07 -17.69
N VAL A 129 9.71 -11.34 -17.45
CA VAL A 129 9.05 -11.32 -16.13
C VAL A 129 8.40 -12.66 -15.75
N ASP A 130 8.12 -13.56 -16.70
CA ASP A 130 7.68 -14.92 -16.39
C ASP A 130 8.67 -15.68 -15.49
N ASN A 131 9.97 -15.41 -15.61
CA ASN A 131 11.04 -15.98 -14.78
C ASN A 131 11.23 -15.26 -13.43
N TYR A 132 10.52 -14.15 -13.18
CA TYR A 132 10.71 -13.36 -11.97
C TYR A 132 10.09 -14.02 -10.73
N SER A 133 10.82 -13.96 -9.61
CA SER A 133 10.26 -14.20 -8.29
C SER A 133 9.18 -13.16 -7.95
N LYS A 134 8.35 -13.44 -6.95
CA LYS A 134 7.37 -12.46 -6.45
C LYS A 134 8.03 -11.15 -6.03
N GLY A 135 9.16 -11.23 -5.31
CA GLY A 135 9.91 -10.05 -4.86
C GLY A 135 10.45 -9.21 -6.02
N MET A 136 10.95 -9.83 -7.10
CA MET A 136 11.39 -9.11 -8.29
C MET A 136 10.24 -8.37 -8.97
N ARG A 137 9.06 -8.97 -9.08
CA ARG A 137 7.86 -8.31 -9.62
C ARG A 137 7.44 -7.11 -8.77
N GLN A 138 7.52 -7.23 -7.44
CA GLN A 138 7.23 -6.13 -6.52
C GLN A 138 8.25 -4.98 -6.65
N LYS A 139 9.54 -5.29 -6.83
CA LYS A 139 10.57 -4.27 -7.12
C LYS A 139 10.22 -3.50 -8.40
N VAL A 140 9.81 -4.18 -9.48
CA VAL A 140 9.37 -3.49 -10.71
C VAL A 140 8.14 -2.62 -10.45
N ALA A 141 7.16 -3.07 -9.65
CA ALA A 141 6.00 -2.26 -9.30
C ALA A 141 6.39 -0.98 -8.51
N LEU A 142 7.36 -1.09 -7.60
CA LEU A 142 7.92 0.09 -6.91
C LEU A 142 8.69 1.01 -7.87
N ALA A 143 9.44 0.46 -8.83
CA ALA A 143 10.09 1.26 -9.87
C ALA A 143 9.10 2.04 -10.72
N ILE A 144 7.95 1.43 -11.07
CA ILE A 144 6.84 2.09 -11.75
C ILE A 144 6.27 3.24 -10.88
N ALA A 145 6.10 3.01 -9.58
CA ALA A 145 5.64 4.03 -8.63
C ALA A 145 6.59 5.24 -8.57
N LEU A 146 7.89 4.96 -8.50
CA LEU A 146 8.95 5.97 -8.53
C LEU A 146 8.97 6.75 -9.84
N ALA A 147 8.94 6.07 -10.97
CA ALA A 147 8.93 6.68 -12.31
C ALA A 147 7.69 7.56 -12.51
N LYS A 148 6.55 7.15 -11.97
CA LYS A 148 5.32 7.96 -11.94
C LYS A 148 5.49 9.24 -11.11
N GLY A 149 6.40 9.25 -10.13
CA GLY A 149 6.55 10.36 -9.17
C GLY A 149 5.35 10.46 -8.23
N ALA A 150 4.76 9.32 -7.88
CA ALA A 150 3.62 9.27 -6.98
C ALA A 150 3.99 9.84 -5.60
N ARG A 151 3.10 10.67 -5.05
CA ARG A 151 3.27 11.27 -3.72
C ARG A 151 2.69 10.42 -2.61
N ALA A 152 1.84 9.46 -2.95
CA ALA A 152 1.31 8.50 -2.00
C ALA A 152 1.39 7.09 -2.60
N LEU A 153 1.70 6.12 -1.73
CA LEU A 153 1.87 4.72 -2.07
C LEU A 153 0.87 3.89 -1.27
N LEU A 154 0.04 3.16 -1.99
CA LEU A 154 -0.90 2.19 -1.43
C LEU A 154 -0.36 0.79 -1.66
N LEU A 155 -0.25 -0.01 -0.59
CA LEU A 155 0.32 -1.36 -0.62
C LEU A 155 -0.71 -2.35 -0.06
N ASP A 156 -1.10 -3.34 -0.87
CA ASP A 156 -2.04 -4.40 -0.46
C ASP A 156 -1.29 -5.71 -0.26
N GLU A 157 -1.13 -6.15 0.99
CA GLU A 157 -0.43 -7.38 1.41
C GLU A 157 0.93 -7.59 0.68
N PRO A 158 1.79 -6.58 0.57
CA PRO A 158 2.95 -6.62 -0.33
C PRO A 158 4.01 -7.63 0.09
N LEU A 159 4.02 -8.04 1.36
CA LEU A 159 5.01 -8.95 1.94
C LEU A 159 4.54 -10.41 1.96
N SER A 160 3.26 -10.66 1.67
CA SER A 160 2.69 -12.01 1.65
C SER A 160 3.49 -12.92 0.70
N GLY A 161 3.94 -14.08 1.20
CA GLY A 161 4.66 -15.07 0.40
C GLY A 161 6.06 -14.65 -0.10
N LEU A 162 6.64 -13.59 0.45
CA LEU A 162 8.07 -13.29 0.27
C LEU A 162 8.91 -14.07 1.27
N ASP A 163 10.10 -14.49 0.85
CA ASP A 163 11.11 -14.96 1.78
C ASP A 163 11.59 -13.82 2.71
N PRO A 164 12.19 -14.14 3.88
CA PRO A 164 12.59 -13.11 4.85
C PRO A 164 13.54 -12.05 4.29
N LYS A 165 14.45 -12.42 3.38
CA LYS A 165 15.41 -11.49 2.79
C LYS A 165 14.69 -10.51 1.87
N ALA A 166 13.87 -11.01 0.93
CA ALA A 166 13.08 -10.18 0.02
C ALA A 166 12.13 -9.25 0.78
N ALA A 167 11.50 -9.72 1.87
CA ALA A 167 10.63 -8.91 2.71
C ALA A 167 11.41 -7.76 3.40
N ASN A 168 12.61 -8.02 3.92
CA ASN A 168 13.45 -7.00 4.54
C ASN A 168 13.90 -5.94 3.50
N GLU A 169 14.33 -6.37 2.32
CA GLU A 169 14.68 -5.48 1.21
C GLU A 169 13.49 -4.59 0.80
N PHE A 170 12.31 -5.18 0.68
CA PHE A 170 11.09 -4.43 0.36
C PHE A 170 10.75 -3.40 1.44
N CYS A 171 10.82 -3.77 2.73
CA CYS A 171 10.59 -2.84 3.84
C CYS A 171 11.61 -1.69 3.84
N ALA A 172 12.88 -1.95 3.52
CA ALA A 172 13.90 -0.91 3.39
C ALA A 172 13.54 0.08 2.27
N LEU A 173 13.15 -0.42 1.09
CA LEU A 173 12.71 0.40 -0.03
C LEU A 173 11.49 1.27 0.32
N VAL A 174 10.51 0.71 1.03
CA VAL A 174 9.31 1.47 1.47
C VAL A 174 9.69 2.58 2.44
N ARG A 175 10.60 2.30 3.39
CA ARG A 175 11.13 3.34 4.30
C ARG A 175 11.87 4.44 3.54
N ASP A 176 12.69 4.09 2.55
CA ASP A 176 13.41 5.07 1.73
C ASP A 176 12.44 5.94 0.93
N LEU A 177 11.35 5.37 0.42
CA LEU A 177 10.30 6.12 -0.27
C LEU A 177 9.58 7.09 0.68
N ALA A 178 9.26 6.63 1.89
CA ALA A 178 8.66 7.49 2.92
C ALA A 178 9.64 8.62 3.31
N ASN A 179 10.90 8.31 3.60
CA ASN A 179 11.94 9.31 3.89
C ASN A 179 12.10 10.33 2.76
N GLY A 180 11.84 9.93 1.51
CA GLY A 180 11.77 10.81 0.34
C GLY A 180 10.48 11.65 0.26
N GLY A 181 9.61 11.59 1.25
CA GLY A 181 8.39 12.40 1.37
C GLY A 181 7.11 11.72 0.85
N ALA A 182 7.14 10.46 0.46
CA ALA A 182 5.92 9.74 0.10
C ALA A 182 5.06 9.42 1.34
N ALA A 183 3.75 9.60 1.24
CA ALA A 183 2.81 9.07 2.23
C ALA A 183 2.54 7.59 1.91
N VAL A 184 2.76 6.68 2.85
CA VAL A 184 2.59 5.24 2.63
C VAL A 184 1.44 4.69 3.46
N LEU A 185 0.49 4.05 2.81
CA LEU A 185 -0.55 3.25 3.45
C LEU A 185 -0.39 1.80 3.04
N MET A 186 -0.04 0.95 3.99
CA MET A 186 0.06 -0.50 3.80
C MET A 186 -1.09 -1.20 4.53
N VAL A 187 -1.74 -2.13 3.87
CA VAL A 187 -2.68 -3.04 4.53
C VAL A 187 -2.07 -4.42 4.58
N THR A 188 -2.16 -5.07 5.75
CA THR A 188 -1.61 -6.41 5.96
C THR A 188 -2.26 -7.09 7.16
N HIS A 189 -2.09 -8.41 7.26
CA HIS A 189 -2.41 -9.20 8.45
C HIS A 189 -1.15 -9.63 9.23
N ASP A 190 0.05 -9.31 8.70
CA ASP A 190 1.34 -9.64 9.32
C ASP A 190 1.74 -8.55 10.33
N LEU A 191 1.44 -8.80 11.63
CA LEU A 191 1.77 -7.90 12.74
C LEU A 191 3.28 -7.69 12.86
N PHE A 192 4.06 -8.78 12.72
CA PHE A 192 5.51 -8.72 12.87
C PHE A 192 6.11 -7.75 11.85
N ARG A 193 5.78 -7.93 10.57
CA ARG A 193 6.30 -7.10 9.49
C ARG A 193 5.81 -5.66 9.53
N ALA A 194 4.56 -5.45 9.92
CA ALA A 194 4.03 -4.10 10.09
C ALA A 194 4.78 -3.34 11.19
N ARG A 195 5.06 -4.00 12.32
CA ARG A 195 5.84 -3.41 13.41
C ARG A 195 7.29 -3.13 12.98
N GLU A 196 7.93 -4.08 12.27
CA GLU A 196 9.30 -3.92 11.74
C GLU A 196 9.39 -2.78 10.71
N LEU A 197 8.37 -2.59 9.89
CA LEU A 197 8.34 -1.48 8.94
C LEU A 197 8.37 -0.13 9.65
N GLY A 198 7.74 -0.04 10.82
CA GLY A 198 7.68 1.17 11.63
C GLY A 198 6.51 2.08 11.21
N GLY A 199 6.53 3.31 11.74
CA GLY A 199 5.44 4.27 11.52
C GLY A 199 4.28 4.05 12.49
N ARG A 200 3.04 4.14 12.01
CA ARG A 200 1.82 3.95 12.80
C ARG A 200 1.13 2.63 12.46
N LEU A 201 0.54 2.02 13.47
CA LEU A 201 -0.17 0.75 13.40
C LEU A 201 -1.64 0.97 13.74
N GLY A 202 -2.53 0.75 12.78
CA GLY A 202 -3.98 0.80 12.97
C GLY A 202 -4.57 -0.59 12.98
N ILE A 203 -5.28 -0.98 14.04
CA ILE A 203 -5.98 -2.27 14.11
C ILE A 203 -7.43 -2.07 13.68
N MET A 204 -7.83 -2.79 12.63
CA MET A 204 -9.17 -2.75 12.07
C MET A 204 -9.95 -4.03 12.37
N HIS A 205 -11.21 -3.87 12.74
CA HIS A 205 -12.17 -4.96 12.87
C HIS A 205 -13.56 -4.52 12.41
N ALA A 206 -14.26 -5.37 11.67
CA ALA A 206 -15.65 -5.13 11.21
C ALA A 206 -15.88 -3.72 10.62
N GLY A 207 -14.93 -3.24 9.82
CA GLY A 207 -15.00 -1.93 9.17
C GLY A 207 -14.66 -0.73 10.05
N ARG A 208 -14.21 -0.93 11.29
CA ARG A 208 -13.83 0.14 12.23
C ARG A 208 -12.34 0.11 12.52
N LEU A 209 -11.76 1.28 12.73
CA LEU A 209 -10.42 1.43 13.29
C LEU A 209 -10.56 1.44 14.81
N LEU A 210 -10.08 0.39 15.47
CA LEU A 210 -10.21 0.25 16.92
C LEU A 210 -9.10 0.98 17.68
N ILE A 211 -7.86 0.85 17.16
CA ILE A 211 -6.65 1.43 17.75
C ILE A 211 -5.77 1.99 16.65
N ASN A 212 -5.09 3.10 16.92
CA ASN A 212 -4.04 3.66 16.06
C ASN A 212 -2.90 4.20 16.93
N LEU A 213 -1.76 3.50 16.96
CA LEU A 213 -0.62 3.77 17.83
C LEU A 213 0.69 3.85 17.02
N ALA A 214 1.76 4.38 17.60
CA ALA A 214 3.07 4.34 16.96
C ALA A 214 3.74 2.98 17.18
N ALA A 215 4.37 2.45 16.14
CA ALA A 215 5.09 1.16 16.20
C ALA A 215 6.22 1.19 17.26
N SER A 216 6.79 2.37 17.53
CA SER A 216 7.83 2.56 18.55
C SER A 216 7.32 2.44 20.00
N GLU A 217 6.01 2.56 20.22
CA GLU A 217 5.40 2.52 21.56
C GLU A 217 5.14 1.09 22.04
N VAL A 218 5.28 0.09 21.18
CA VAL A 218 4.95 -1.30 21.52
C VAL A 218 6.05 -2.27 21.08
N SER A 219 6.28 -3.31 21.86
CA SER A 219 7.06 -4.49 21.45
C SER A 219 6.21 -5.41 20.57
N HIS A 220 6.82 -6.42 19.94
CA HIS A 220 6.08 -7.45 19.19
C HIS A 220 5.04 -8.16 20.06
N THR A 221 5.45 -8.61 21.27
CA THR A 221 4.58 -9.31 22.20
C THR A 221 3.40 -8.44 22.68
N GLN A 222 3.64 -7.14 22.91
CA GLN A 222 2.57 -6.21 23.27
C GLN A 222 1.60 -5.98 22.10
N LEU A 223 2.10 -5.88 20.88
CA LEU A 223 1.25 -5.73 19.70
C LEU A 223 0.36 -6.96 19.49
N ASP A 224 0.93 -8.17 19.66
CA ASP A 224 0.17 -9.43 19.56
C ASP A 224 -0.95 -9.47 20.63
N GLN A 225 -0.64 -9.08 21.88
CA GLN A 225 -1.65 -9.05 22.94
C GLN A 225 -2.75 -8.02 22.65
N ILE A 226 -2.38 -6.79 22.27
CA ILE A 226 -3.35 -5.73 21.90
C ILE A 226 -4.25 -6.20 20.75
N TYR A 227 -3.66 -6.87 19.75
CA TYR A 227 -4.44 -7.39 18.63
C TYR A 227 -5.45 -8.45 19.08
N LEU A 228 -5.04 -9.39 19.95
CA LEU A 228 -5.92 -10.42 20.50
C LEU A 228 -7.05 -9.81 21.32
N ASP A 229 -6.74 -8.86 22.21
CA ASP A 229 -7.73 -8.17 23.04
C ASP A 229 -8.77 -7.45 22.17
N CYS A 230 -8.33 -6.71 21.14
CA CYS A 230 -9.22 -6.08 20.18
C CYS A 230 -10.16 -7.07 19.47
N MET A 231 -9.67 -8.27 19.14
CA MET A 231 -10.50 -9.28 18.47
C MET A 231 -11.50 -9.93 19.43
N HIS A 232 -11.12 -10.13 20.69
CA HIS A 232 -12.01 -10.69 21.74
C HIS A 232 -13.13 -9.71 22.11
N ASP A 233 -12.80 -8.46 22.39
CA ASP A 233 -13.78 -7.43 22.79
C ASP A 233 -14.79 -7.15 21.66
N ALA A 234 -14.32 -7.13 20.42
CA ALA A 234 -15.18 -6.94 19.27
C ALA A 234 -16.12 -8.13 19.00
N SER A 235 -15.73 -9.34 19.41
CA SER A 235 -16.58 -10.55 19.30
C SER A 235 -17.63 -10.62 20.42
N ALA A 236 -17.36 -10.02 21.60
CA ALA A 236 -18.29 -9.99 22.73
C ALA A 236 -19.37 -8.89 22.57
N ALA A 237 -19.18 -7.94 21.66
CA ALA A 237 -20.10 -6.83 21.39
C ALA A 237 -21.11 -7.10 20.24
N GLN A 238 -21.08 -8.28 19.61
CA GLN A 238 -22.01 -8.74 18.57
C GLN A 238 -23.05 -9.71 19.15
#